data_a1eaf8813b966968eea68edfed8a9544
#
_entry.id   a1eaf8813b966968eea68edfed8a9544
#
_cell.length_a   1.000
_cell.length_b   1.000
_cell.length_c   1.000
_cell.angle_alpha   90.00
_cell.angle_beta   90.00
_cell.angle_gamma   90.00
#
_symmetry.space_group_name_H-M   'P 1'
#
loop_
_entity.id
_entity.type
_entity.pdbx_description
1 polymer ?
#
loop_
_entity_poly.entity_id
_entity_poly.type
_entity_poly.pdbx_seq_one_letter_code
_entity_poly.pdbx_strand_id
1 'polypeptide(L)'
;MSLLGIDLGTTGCKAGVFGLNGGCIAQAYREYDMLHPQSGWSELDSSAVWEKTKEVIAEVAAKTAHDPVTALSVSAFGEAFVPVSKERKLLDNSILCVDDRGAEYVDRIAEKFGREELYKINPNLLGPNYSMPKLLWLRENRPEIFHQADYFLLWSDCVAFLLGCEPVTNNSHANRTLLFDLEKNDWSDELLDWSGIPREKLGRVVAGGTIIGTVSNRMAETLGLPFNVQVIAGGHDQCCNALGCGGVSAGRAVYGMGSFDCITPVYKKPSDVSGMLHKNLNIEHHVLPDLFVSFLYNQSGLLVKWFRDTFAAGVTSYDELNSEMPAAPANLLVLPHFDTPPHHSPETAGVIVGLRTDTKRGEILKAIIEGATFYFVEGVQSLRALGIDTAAFIASGGGAKSDHGLQIRADIFGIPIVRPRITEAGLLGAAMLAGISTGVFRNAAEAASLFVREDRMFEPDMNRHRFYQERHVLYQQLYPVLKPVLKNL
;
A
#
# COMPACT_ATOMS: atom_id res chain seq x y z
N MET A 1 -27.26 5.51 -11.95
CA MET A 1 -26.42 4.31 -11.69
C MET A 1 -25.03 4.78 -11.32
N SER A 2 -24.53 4.42 -10.14
CA SER A 2 -23.21 4.81 -9.67
C SER A 2 -22.48 3.65 -8.98
N LEU A 3 -21.18 3.82 -8.76
CA LEU A 3 -20.27 2.83 -8.18
C LEU A 3 -19.70 3.38 -6.87
N LEU A 4 -19.67 2.56 -5.83
CA LEU A 4 -19.14 2.93 -4.51
C LEU A 4 -17.78 2.27 -4.30
N GLY A 5 -16.75 3.07 -4.10
CA GLY A 5 -15.46 2.66 -3.55
C GLY A 5 -15.43 2.92 -2.05
N ILE A 6 -14.88 1.98 -1.31
CA ILE A 6 -14.57 2.12 0.12
C ILE A 6 -13.07 1.90 0.29
N ASP A 7 -12.41 2.70 1.11
CA ASP A 7 -10.98 2.60 1.35
C ASP A 7 -10.68 2.72 2.85
N LEU A 8 -10.10 1.67 3.43
CA LEU A 8 -9.70 1.62 4.82
C LEU A 8 -8.18 1.77 4.93
N GLY A 9 -7.75 2.84 5.56
CA GLY A 9 -6.36 3.05 5.96
C GLY A 9 -6.15 2.77 7.45
N THR A 10 -4.92 2.87 7.92
CA THR A 10 -4.58 2.65 9.34
C THR A 10 -5.02 3.79 10.27
N THR A 11 -5.38 4.95 9.75
CA THR A 11 -5.76 6.15 10.52
C THR A 11 -7.16 6.67 10.18
N GLY A 12 -7.88 6.01 9.29
CA GLY A 12 -9.22 6.44 8.91
C GLY A 12 -9.76 5.68 7.71
N CYS A 13 -11.06 5.80 7.49
CA CYS A 13 -11.76 5.19 6.36
C CYS A 13 -12.45 6.25 5.51
N LYS A 14 -12.60 5.93 4.24
CA LYS A 14 -13.24 6.77 3.23
C LYS A 14 -14.28 5.98 2.46
N ALA A 15 -15.31 6.67 2.00
CA ALA A 15 -16.25 6.17 1.00
C ALA A 15 -16.42 7.21 -0.11
N GLY A 16 -16.51 6.77 -1.35
CA GLY A 16 -16.71 7.64 -2.50
C GLY A 16 -17.62 7.02 -3.53
N VAL A 17 -18.62 7.78 -3.96
CA VAL A 17 -19.55 7.39 -5.03
C VAL A 17 -19.15 8.08 -6.32
N PHE A 18 -19.01 7.30 -7.37
CA PHE A 18 -18.58 7.74 -8.68
C PHE A 18 -19.66 7.46 -9.73
N GLY A 19 -19.96 8.46 -10.54
CA GLY A 19 -20.79 8.30 -11.74
C GLY A 19 -20.04 7.53 -12.83
N LEU A 20 -20.80 6.95 -13.76
CA LEU A 20 -20.21 6.15 -14.85
C LEU A 20 -19.33 6.96 -15.81
N ASN A 21 -19.36 8.28 -15.72
CA ASN A 21 -18.50 9.21 -16.46
C ASN A 21 -17.17 9.54 -15.76
N GLY A 22 -16.89 8.91 -14.61
CA GLY A 22 -15.69 9.10 -13.80
C GLY A 22 -15.74 10.25 -12.81
N GLY A 23 -16.83 11.01 -12.74
CA GLY A 23 -16.99 12.09 -11.77
C GLY A 23 -17.28 11.57 -10.36
N CYS A 24 -16.59 12.10 -9.35
CA CYS A 24 -16.93 11.87 -7.94
C CYS A 24 -18.21 12.65 -7.63
N ILE A 25 -19.28 11.93 -7.22
CA ILE A 25 -20.60 12.51 -6.88
C ILE A 25 -20.63 12.89 -5.40
N ALA A 26 -20.11 12.02 -4.55
CA ALA A 26 -20.07 12.22 -3.11
C ALA A 26 -18.85 11.52 -2.51
N GLN A 27 -18.32 12.10 -1.44
CA GLN A 27 -17.24 11.53 -0.64
C GLN A 27 -17.47 11.82 0.84
N ALA A 28 -17.03 10.89 1.68
CA ALA A 28 -17.00 11.01 3.13
C ALA A 28 -15.71 10.42 3.69
N TYR A 29 -15.26 10.95 4.84
CA TYR A 29 -14.08 10.51 5.57
C TYR A 29 -14.34 10.49 7.07
N ARG A 30 -13.80 9.51 7.76
CA ARG A 30 -13.76 9.43 9.22
C ARG A 30 -12.40 8.95 9.69
N GLU A 31 -11.91 9.62 10.72
CA GLU A 31 -10.68 9.22 11.42
C GLU A 31 -11.01 8.24 12.53
N TYR A 32 -10.02 7.40 12.86
CA TYR A 32 -9.97 6.58 14.06
C TYR A 32 -8.53 6.48 14.55
N ASP A 33 -8.39 6.29 15.86
CA ASP A 33 -7.09 6.27 16.50
C ASP A 33 -6.45 4.87 16.40
N MET A 34 -5.14 4.86 16.26
CA MET A 34 -4.33 3.68 16.48
C MET A 34 -4.11 3.53 17.98
N LEU A 35 -4.35 2.35 18.51
CA LEU A 35 -4.17 2.03 19.92
C LEU A 35 -2.77 1.48 20.15
N HIS A 36 -2.14 1.88 21.25
CA HIS A 36 -0.83 1.41 21.70
C HIS A 36 -0.96 0.85 23.13
N PRO A 37 -1.52 -0.36 23.33
CA PRO A 37 -1.75 -0.91 24.65
C PRO A 37 -0.46 -1.13 25.45
N GLN A 38 0.64 -1.41 24.76
CA GLN A 38 1.98 -1.56 25.32
C GLN A 38 3.01 -1.01 24.33
N SER A 39 4.25 -0.82 24.77
CA SER A 39 5.36 -0.46 23.89
C SER A 39 5.55 -1.53 22.80
N GLY A 40 5.66 -1.11 21.55
CA GLY A 40 5.78 -1.99 20.37
C GLY A 40 4.45 -2.58 19.89
N TRP A 41 3.33 -2.38 20.60
CA TRP A 41 2.02 -2.85 20.17
C TRP A 41 1.25 -1.76 19.43
N SER A 42 0.59 -2.17 18.36
CA SER A 42 -0.21 -1.26 17.52
C SER A 42 -1.47 -2.00 17.04
N GLU A 43 -2.62 -1.51 17.44
CA GLU A 43 -3.91 -2.13 17.18
C GLU A 43 -4.93 -1.10 16.65
N LEU A 44 -5.96 -1.60 15.99
CA LEU A 44 -7.19 -0.86 15.75
C LEU A 44 -8.34 -1.50 16.53
N ASP A 45 -9.18 -0.68 17.15
CA ASP A 45 -10.47 -1.11 17.66
C ASP A 45 -11.36 -1.49 16.46
N SER A 46 -11.55 -2.79 16.27
CA SER A 46 -12.31 -3.31 15.14
C SER A 46 -13.75 -2.82 15.12
N SER A 47 -14.36 -2.62 16.29
CA SER A 47 -15.73 -2.10 16.40
C SER A 47 -15.80 -0.63 15.98
N ALA A 48 -14.84 0.17 16.44
CA ALA A 48 -14.77 1.59 16.07
C ALA A 48 -14.53 1.77 14.56
N VAL A 49 -13.62 0.98 13.96
CA VAL A 49 -13.38 1.00 12.50
C VAL A 49 -14.65 0.65 11.73
N TRP A 50 -15.38 -0.39 12.16
CA TRP A 50 -16.65 -0.78 11.52
C TRP A 50 -17.74 0.29 11.65
N GLU A 51 -17.91 0.89 12.85
CA GLU A 51 -18.87 1.99 13.04
C GLU A 51 -18.55 3.16 12.10
N LYS A 52 -17.27 3.59 12.04
CA LYS A 52 -16.83 4.67 11.14
C LYS A 52 -17.03 4.32 9.67
N THR A 53 -16.81 3.05 9.30
CA THR A 53 -17.07 2.58 7.93
C THR A 53 -18.55 2.66 7.58
N LYS A 54 -19.44 2.28 8.48
CA LYS A 54 -20.90 2.48 8.29
C LYS A 54 -21.28 3.94 8.13
N GLU A 55 -20.72 4.83 8.97
CA GLU A 55 -20.97 6.27 8.89
C GLU A 55 -20.62 6.84 7.50
N VAL A 56 -19.43 6.53 6.96
CA VAL A 56 -19.03 7.05 5.64
C VAL A 56 -19.89 6.49 4.50
N ILE A 57 -20.27 5.21 4.57
CA ILE A 57 -21.16 4.59 3.57
C ILE A 57 -22.53 5.26 3.62
N ALA A 58 -23.14 5.38 4.79
CA ALA A 58 -24.47 6.00 4.95
C ALA A 58 -24.49 7.47 4.52
N GLU A 59 -23.43 8.22 4.82
CA GLU A 59 -23.30 9.61 4.40
C GLU A 59 -23.29 9.76 2.88
N VAL A 60 -22.49 8.95 2.16
CA VAL A 60 -22.43 9.04 0.69
C VAL A 60 -23.71 8.48 0.05
N ALA A 61 -24.34 7.44 0.62
CA ALA A 61 -25.60 6.90 0.15
C ALA A 61 -26.72 7.96 0.20
N ALA A 62 -26.82 8.70 1.32
CA ALA A 62 -27.80 9.78 1.47
C ALA A 62 -27.62 10.91 0.44
N LYS A 63 -26.38 11.19 0.03
CA LYS A 63 -26.05 12.23 -0.96
C LYS A 63 -26.29 11.78 -2.41
N THR A 64 -26.48 10.49 -2.66
CA THR A 64 -26.56 9.91 -4.01
C THR A 64 -27.90 9.26 -4.33
N ALA A 65 -28.98 9.64 -3.62
CA ALA A 65 -30.32 9.11 -3.86
C ALA A 65 -30.82 9.27 -5.31
N HIS A 66 -30.36 10.31 -6.02
CA HIS A 66 -30.72 10.57 -7.42
C HIS A 66 -29.89 9.72 -8.43
N ASP A 67 -28.77 9.18 -8.00
CA ASP A 67 -27.91 8.30 -8.79
C ASP A 67 -27.49 7.10 -7.94
N PRO A 68 -28.41 6.14 -7.74
CA PRO A 68 -28.25 5.10 -6.73
C PRO A 68 -27.07 4.16 -7.03
N VAL A 69 -26.38 3.78 -5.97
CA VAL A 69 -25.28 2.81 -6.01
C VAL A 69 -25.79 1.44 -6.46
N THR A 70 -25.12 0.82 -7.41
CA THR A 70 -25.47 -0.52 -7.92
C THR A 70 -24.43 -1.59 -7.56
N ALA A 71 -23.18 -1.18 -7.34
CA ALA A 71 -22.10 -2.07 -6.96
C ALA A 71 -21.08 -1.35 -6.07
N LEU A 72 -20.41 -2.12 -5.22
CA LEU A 72 -19.33 -1.63 -4.36
C LEU A 72 -18.15 -2.59 -4.31
N SER A 73 -16.98 -2.05 -4.01
CA SER A 73 -15.79 -2.81 -3.67
C SER A 73 -14.99 -2.10 -2.57
N VAL A 74 -14.15 -2.85 -1.87
CA VAL A 74 -13.41 -2.39 -0.70
C VAL A 74 -11.92 -2.51 -0.90
N SER A 75 -11.21 -1.41 -0.85
CA SER A 75 -9.77 -1.29 -0.70
C SER A 75 -9.43 -1.28 0.79
N ALA A 76 -8.41 -1.99 1.22
CA ALA A 76 -7.95 -1.92 2.61
C ALA A 76 -6.44 -2.20 2.72
N PHE A 77 -5.84 -1.69 3.80
CA PHE A 77 -4.47 -2.04 4.16
C PHE A 77 -4.32 -3.56 4.36
N GLY A 78 -3.14 -4.08 4.11
CA GLY A 78 -2.84 -5.52 4.17
C GLY A 78 -2.56 -6.04 5.57
N GLU A 79 -2.26 -7.32 5.66
CA GLU A 79 -1.72 -8.12 6.77
C GLU A 79 -2.60 -8.22 8.01
N ALA A 80 -3.28 -7.15 8.39
CA ALA A 80 -4.06 -7.08 9.63
C ALA A 80 -5.40 -7.80 9.48
N PHE A 81 -5.59 -8.83 10.28
CA PHE A 81 -6.82 -9.62 10.31
C PHE A 81 -7.73 -9.19 11.47
N VAL A 82 -9.00 -9.49 11.33
CA VAL A 82 -10.05 -9.29 12.34
C VAL A 82 -10.60 -10.67 12.74
N PRO A 83 -10.53 -11.06 14.01
CA PRO A 83 -11.21 -12.25 14.50
C PRO A 83 -12.74 -12.02 14.50
N VAL A 84 -13.50 -12.86 13.82
CA VAL A 84 -14.96 -12.71 13.72
C VAL A 84 -15.68 -14.04 13.97
N SER A 85 -16.90 -13.96 14.52
CA SER A 85 -17.77 -15.12 14.60
C SER A 85 -18.62 -15.28 13.33
N LYS A 86 -19.17 -16.49 13.13
CA LYS A 86 -20.13 -16.77 12.04
C LYS A 86 -21.41 -15.92 12.11
N GLU A 87 -21.75 -15.41 13.31
CA GLU A 87 -22.85 -14.46 13.53
C GLU A 87 -22.43 -13.01 13.21
N ARG A 88 -21.26 -12.80 12.58
CA ARG A 88 -20.72 -11.50 12.18
C ARG A 88 -20.41 -10.55 13.35
N LYS A 89 -19.97 -11.11 14.48
CA LYS A 89 -19.49 -10.33 15.62
C LYS A 89 -17.98 -10.17 15.54
N LEU A 90 -17.51 -8.96 15.73
CA LEU A 90 -16.09 -8.64 15.91
C LEU A 90 -15.70 -9.08 17.33
N LEU A 91 -14.66 -9.86 17.46
CA LEU A 91 -14.30 -10.53 18.73
C LEU A 91 -13.12 -9.89 19.44
N ASP A 92 -12.24 -9.21 18.69
CA ASP A 92 -11.07 -8.54 19.26
C ASP A 92 -10.59 -7.40 18.33
N ASN A 93 -9.60 -6.65 18.81
CA ASN A 93 -8.89 -5.64 18.02
C ASN A 93 -8.09 -6.29 16.89
N SER A 94 -7.84 -5.51 15.85
CA SER A 94 -7.00 -5.90 14.73
C SER A 94 -5.55 -5.51 14.97
N ILE A 95 -4.64 -6.49 14.98
CA ILE A 95 -3.19 -6.27 15.14
C ILE A 95 -2.62 -5.75 13.81
N LEU A 96 -1.94 -4.60 13.85
CA LEU A 96 -1.41 -3.95 12.65
C LEU A 96 -0.06 -4.53 12.20
N CYS A 97 0.32 -4.29 10.94
CA CYS A 97 1.58 -4.73 10.37
C CYS A 97 2.82 -4.11 11.07
N VAL A 98 2.68 -2.93 11.65
CA VAL A 98 3.74 -2.21 12.38
C VAL A 98 3.88 -2.65 13.85
N ASP A 99 3.08 -3.59 14.30
CA ASP A 99 3.11 -4.18 15.65
C ASP A 99 4.25 -5.18 15.76
N ASP A 100 4.94 -5.20 16.88
CA ASP A 100 6.10 -6.08 17.10
C ASP A 100 5.74 -7.52 17.49
N ARG A 101 4.47 -7.79 17.86
CA ARG A 101 4.03 -9.14 18.20
C ARG A 101 4.24 -10.10 17.03
N GLY A 102 4.71 -11.30 17.33
CA GLY A 102 5.00 -12.32 16.34
C GLY A 102 6.42 -12.26 15.78
N ALA A 103 7.23 -11.26 16.16
CA ALA A 103 8.63 -11.18 15.72
C ALA A 103 9.44 -12.43 16.12
N GLU A 104 9.14 -13.01 17.27
CA GLU A 104 9.75 -14.24 17.79
C GLU A 104 9.52 -15.50 16.94
N TYR A 105 8.51 -15.47 16.06
CA TYR A 105 8.22 -16.60 15.15
C TYR A 105 8.99 -16.52 13.83
N VAL A 106 9.56 -15.37 13.49
CA VAL A 106 10.25 -15.16 12.19
C VAL A 106 11.42 -16.14 12.04
N ASP A 107 12.25 -16.28 13.07
CA ASP A 107 13.39 -17.23 13.04
C ASP A 107 12.90 -18.67 13.01
N ARG A 108 11.86 -19.03 13.76
CA ARG A 108 11.25 -20.38 13.73
C ARG A 108 10.71 -20.74 12.34
N ILE A 109 10.11 -19.78 11.63
CA ILE A 109 9.63 -19.95 10.25
C ILE A 109 10.84 -20.14 9.32
N ALA A 110 11.89 -19.32 9.47
CA ALA A 110 13.09 -19.40 8.66
C ALA A 110 13.85 -20.73 8.88
N GLU A 111 13.94 -21.21 10.12
CA GLU A 111 14.55 -22.49 10.47
C GLU A 111 13.78 -23.67 9.88
N LYS A 112 12.44 -23.60 9.89
CA LYS A 112 11.59 -24.68 9.38
C LYS A 112 11.60 -24.81 7.86
N PHE A 113 11.41 -23.71 7.17
CA PHE A 113 11.21 -23.72 5.72
C PHE A 113 12.46 -23.34 4.93
N GLY A 114 13.37 -22.54 5.52
CA GLY A 114 14.37 -21.80 4.75
C GLY A 114 13.74 -20.62 4.00
N ARG A 115 14.46 -19.48 3.94
CA ARG A 115 13.93 -18.27 3.31
C ARG A 115 13.64 -18.44 1.82
N GLU A 116 14.46 -19.19 1.11
CA GLU A 116 14.31 -19.42 -0.33
C GLU A 116 13.10 -20.32 -0.64
N GLU A 117 12.91 -21.41 0.11
CA GLU A 117 11.79 -22.34 -0.11
C GLU A 117 10.46 -21.68 0.29
N LEU A 118 10.43 -20.91 1.39
CA LEU A 118 9.25 -20.14 1.76
C LEU A 118 8.89 -19.14 0.65
N TYR A 119 9.88 -18.44 0.09
CA TYR A 119 9.66 -17.48 -0.98
C TYR A 119 9.11 -18.14 -2.26
N LYS A 120 9.44 -19.38 -2.55
CA LYS A 120 8.85 -20.11 -3.70
C LYS A 120 7.34 -20.37 -3.51
N ILE A 121 6.89 -20.54 -2.26
CA ILE A 121 5.48 -20.73 -1.93
C ILE A 121 4.78 -19.36 -1.89
N ASN A 122 5.28 -18.48 -1.04
CA ASN A 122 4.76 -17.12 -0.87
C ASN A 122 5.90 -16.12 -1.06
N PRO A 123 5.98 -15.46 -2.21
CA PRO A 123 7.13 -14.62 -2.58
C PRO A 123 7.10 -13.25 -1.89
N ASN A 124 6.99 -13.27 -0.57
CA ASN A 124 7.19 -12.15 0.31
C ASN A 124 8.51 -12.28 1.07
N LEU A 125 9.12 -11.17 1.42
CA LEU A 125 10.31 -11.14 2.25
C LEU A 125 9.91 -11.41 3.69
N LEU A 126 10.29 -12.57 4.22
CA LEU A 126 9.91 -13.00 5.57
C LEU A 126 10.21 -11.93 6.63
N GLY A 127 9.19 -11.52 7.34
CA GLY A 127 9.22 -10.51 8.39
C GLY A 127 8.02 -10.62 9.34
N PRO A 128 8.05 -9.88 10.46
CA PRO A 128 6.99 -9.94 11.48
C PRO A 128 5.71 -9.20 11.06
N ASN A 129 5.76 -8.38 10.02
CA ASN A 129 4.65 -7.55 9.56
C ASN A 129 3.46 -8.32 8.97
N TYR A 130 3.66 -9.59 8.59
CA TYR A 130 2.62 -10.41 7.94
C TYR A 130 1.66 -11.08 8.94
N SER A 131 0.54 -11.61 8.42
CA SER A 131 -0.51 -12.20 9.28
C SER A 131 -0.08 -13.47 10.00
N MET A 132 0.70 -14.37 9.35
CA MET A 132 1.05 -15.66 9.96
C MET A 132 1.77 -15.51 11.30
N PRO A 133 2.84 -14.69 11.46
CA PRO A 133 3.48 -14.48 12.75
C PRO A 133 2.51 -13.98 13.83
N LYS A 134 1.59 -13.09 13.48
CA LYS A 134 0.62 -12.53 14.41
C LYS A 134 -0.48 -13.54 14.78
N LEU A 135 -0.89 -14.39 13.86
CA LEU A 135 -1.83 -15.49 14.14
C LEU A 135 -1.20 -16.56 15.06
N LEU A 136 0.11 -16.84 14.89
CA LEU A 136 0.86 -17.71 15.79
C LEU A 136 0.91 -17.10 17.19
N TRP A 137 1.19 -15.80 17.29
CA TRP A 137 1.17 -15.08 18.54
C TRP A 137 -0.23 -15.13 19.20
N LEU A 138 -1.28 -14.86 18.45
CA LEU A 138 -2.66 -14.89 18.95
C LEU A 138 -3.03 -16.30 19.48
N ARG A 139 -2.66 -17.34 18.74
CA ARG A 139 -2.92 -18.72 19.11
C ARG A 139 -2.26 -19.10 20.45
N GLU A 140 -1.04 -18.66 20.68
CA GLU A 140 -0.27 -19.00 21.89
C GLU A 140 -0.59 -18.08 23.08
N ASN A 141 -0.87 -16.79 22.84
CA ASN A 141 -1.05 -15.80 23.90
C ASN A 141 -2.51 -15.42 24.18
N ARG A 142 -3.41 -15.63 23.22
CA ARG A 142 -4.85 -15.36 23.33
C ARG A 142 -5.68 -16.54 22.80
N PRO A 143 -5.44 -17.77 23.33
CA PRO A 143 -6.09 -18.99 22.82
C PRO A 143 -7.63 -18.91 22.85
N GLU A 144 -8.20 -18.19 23.83
CA GLU A 144 -9.64 -17.99 23.94
C GLU A 144 -10.21 -17.28 22.69
N ILE A 145 -9.55 -16.23 22.21
CA ILE A 145 -9.96 -15.51 21.00
C ILE A 145 -9.72 -16.38 19.75
N PHE A 146 -8.55 -17.03 19.68
CA PHE A 146 -8.21 -17.91 18.57
C PHE A 146 -9.24 -19.04 18.39
N HIS A 147 -9.70 -19.66 19.47
CA HIS A 147 -10.70 -20.72 19.42
C HIS A 147 -12.11 -20.20 19.17
N GLN A 148 -12.49 -19.05 19.76
CA GLN A 148 -13.80 -18.45 19.60
C GLN A 148 -14.04 -17.90 18.19
N ALA A 149 -13.00 -17.42 17.51
CA ALA A 149 -13.11 -16.93 16.14
C ALA A 149 -13.50 -18.07 15.21
N ASP A 150 -14.56 -17.88 14.43
CA ASP A 150 -14.88 -18.75 13.31
C ASP A 150 -14.02 -18.39 12.09
N TYR A 151 -13.69 -17.09 11.92
CA TYR A 151 -12.86 -16.61 10.82
C TYR A 151 -11.87 -15.54 11.26
N PHE A 152 -10.70 -15.51 10.58
CA PHE A 152 -9.73 -14.44 10.59
C PHE A 152 -9.76 -13.77 9.21
N LEU A 153 -10.44 -12.63 9.09
CA LEU A 153 -10.65 -11.93 7.82
C LEU A 153 -9.80 -10.66 7.75
N LEU A 154 -9.21 -10.41 6.60
CA LEU A 154 -8.54 -9.14 6.34
C LEU A 154 -9.58 -8.04 6.11
N TRP A 155 -9.22 -6.77 6.28
CA TRP A 155 -10.23 -5.71 6.43
C TRP A 155 -11.18 -5.54 5.24
N SER A 156 -10.72 -5.67 3.99
CA SER A 156 -11.65 -5.62 2.84
C SER A 156 -12.67 -6.76 2.86
N ASP A 157 -12.19 -7.93 3.26
CA ASP A 157 -12.98 -9.17 3.30
C ASP A 157 -13.92 -9.16 4.52
N CYS A 158 -13.44 -8.61 5.66
CA CYS A 158 -14.24 -8.41 6.86
C CYS A 158 -15.43 -7.46 6.60
N VAL A 159 -15.18 -6.32 5.95
CA VAL A 159 -16.27 -5.39 5.58
C VAL A 159 -17.29 -6.06 4.66
N ALA A 160 -16.83 -6.78 3.62
CA ALA A 160 -17.73 -7.52 2.74
C ALA A 160 -18.55 -8.58 3.51
N PHE A 161 -17.92 -9.30 4.45
CA PHE A 161 -18.60 -10.25 5.32
C PHE A 161 -19.64 -9.56 6.19
N LEU A 162 -19.30 -8.45 6.86
CA LEU A 162 -20.22 -7.68 7.69
C LEU A 162 -21.39 -7.07 6.90
N LEU A 163 -21.19 -6.75 5.62
CA LEU A 163 -22.26 -6.31 4.72
C LEU A 163 -23.24 -7.42 4.33
N GLY A 164 -22.87 -8.69 4.51
CA GLY A 164 -23.78 -9.81 4.27
C GLY A 164 -23.22 -10.92 3.38
N CYS A 165 -22.01 -10.77 2.83
CA CYS A 165 -21.39 -11.79 1.96
C CYS A 165 -20.88 -13.00 2.73
N GLU A 166 -20.58 -14.09 2.01
CA GLU A 166 -19.85 -15.24 2.55
C GLU A 166 -18.39 -14.85 2.89
N PRO A 167 -17.73 -15.57 3.82
CA PRO A 167 -16.35 -15.32 4.15
C PRO A 167 -15.43 -15.71 2.99
N VAL A 168 -14.84 -14.73 2.34
CA VAL A 168 -13.86 -14.89 1.28
C VAL A 168 -12.61 -14.10 1.60
N THR A 169 -11.49 -14.42 0.96
CA THR A 169 -10.28 -13.60 0.97
C THR A 169 -9.81 -13.40 -0.46
N ASN A 170 -9.66 -12.15 -0.88
CA ASN A 170 -9.13 -11.89 -2.20
C ASN A 170 -7.61 -12.20 -2.26
N ASN A 171 -7.13 -12.64 -3.42
CA ASN A 171 -5.76 -13.12 -3.58
C ASN A 171 -4.69 -12.06 -3.31
N SER A 172 -4.94 -10.77 -3.57
CA SER A 172 -3.97 -9.73 -3.24
C SER A 172 -3.78 -9.57 -1.72
N HIS A 173 -4.82 -9.77 -0.92
CA HIS A 173 -4.74 -9.83 0.54
C HIS A 173 -4.22 -11.18 1.04
N ALA A 174 -4.66 -12.31 0.48
CA ALA A 174 -4.16 -13.63 0.84
C ALA A 174 -2.63 -13.70 0.71
N ASN A 175 -2.07 -13.09 -0.31
CA ASN A 175 -0.63 -12.98 -0.52
C ASN A 175 0.10 -12.34 0.69
N ARG A 176 -0.54 -11.37 1.36
CA ARG A 176 0.02 -10.63 2.51
C ARG A 176 -0.04 -11.41 3.83
N THR A 177 -0.49 -12.65 3.82
CA THR A 177 -0.64 -13.45 5.05
C THR A 177 0.58 -14.30 5.38
N LEU A 178 1.47 -14.59 4.44
CA LEU A 178 2.47 -15.68 4.47
C LEU A 178 1.86 -17.09 4.62
N LEU A 179 0.57 -17.26 4.29
CA LEU A 179 -0.12 -18.57 4.31
C LEU A 179 -0.59 -19.00 2.93
N PHE A 180 -0.40 -18.14 1.93
CA PHE A 180 -0.89 -18.29 0.57
C PHE A 180 0.19 -18.86 -0.36
N ASP A 181 -0.18 -19.79 -1.23
CA ASP A 181 0.65 -20.33 -2.30
C ASP A 181 0.34 -19.58 -3.60
N LEU A 182 1.30 -18.75 -4.05
CA LEU A 182 1.11 -17.92 -5.25
C LEU A 182 0.86 -18.75 -6.52
N GLU A 183 1.51 -19.91 -6.64
CA GLU A 183 1.39 -20.77 -7.82
C GLU A 183 0.04 -21.47 -7.88
N LYS A 184 -0.43 -21.97 -6.74
CA LYS A 184 -1.74 -22.63 -6.62
C LYS A 184 -2.89 -21.62 -6.57
N ASN A 185 -2.60 -20.35 -6.31
CA ASN A 185 -3.58 -19.28 -6.07
C ASN A 185 -4.61 -19.67 -4.99
N ASP A 186 -4.12 -20.29 -3.92
CA ASP A 186 -4.92 -20.75 -2.77
C ASP A 186 -4.03 -20.80 -1.51
N TRP A 187 -4.64 -21.10 -0.38
CA TRP A 187 -3.91 -21.34 0.87
C TRP A 187 -2.94 -22.51 0.73
N SER A 188 -1.74 -22.39 1.29
CA SER A 188 -0.74 -23.45 1.30
C SER A 188 -1.01 -24.45 2.41
N ASP A 189 -1.33 -25.70 2.06
CA ASP A 189 -1.54 -26.78 3.03
C ASP A 189 -0.31 -26.95 3.93
N GLU A 190 0.90 -26.90 3.36
CA GLU A 190 2.16 -27.04 4.11
C GLU A 190 2.34 -25.95 5.18
N LEU A 191 2.05 -24.69 4.85
CA LEU A 191 2.14 -23.57 5.78
C LEU A 191 1.02 -23.62 6.83
N LEU A 192 -0.18 -24.03 6.46
CA LEU A 192 -1.30 -24.21 7.37
C LEU A 192 -1.05 -25.35 8.36
N ASP A 193 -0.60 -26.51 7.89
CA ASP A 193 -0.30 -27.67 8.74
C ASP A 193 0.78 -27.34 9.76
N TRP A 194 1.86 -26.67 9.32
CA TRP A 194 2.93 -26.27 10.24
C TRP A 194 2.48 -25.20 11.25
N SER A 195 1.77 -24.19 10.79
CA SER A 195 1.30 -23.11 11.67
C SER A 195 0.17 -23.55 12.60
N GLY A 196 -0.50 -24.66 12.31
CA GLY A 196 -1.68 -25.12 13.04
C GLY A 196 -2.87 -24.17 12.92
N ILE A 197 -2.92 -23.37 11.86
CA ILE A 197 -4.04 -22.48 11.56
C ILE A 197 -5.03 -23.27 10.69
N PRO A 198 -6.26 -23.55 11.19
CA PRO A 198 -7.23 -24.31 10.43
C PRO A 198 -7.68 -23.56 9.18
N ARG A 199 -7.66 -24.24 8.02
CA ARG A 199 -8.10 -23.67 6.74
C ARG A 199 -9.50 -23.07 6.79
N GLU A 200 -10.41 -23.71 7.52
CA GLU A 200 -11.79 -23.27 7.70
C GLU A 200 -11.95 -21.96 8.45
N LYS A 201 -10.91 -21.51 9.19
CA LYS A 201 -10.87 -20.21 9.83
C LYS A 201 -10.41 -19.09 8.89
N LEU A 202 -10.02 -19.41 7.67
CA LEU A 202 -9.65 -18.43 6.65
C LEU A 202 -10.77 -18.35 5.60
N GLY A 203 -10.96 -17.17 5.02
CA GLY A 203 -11.89 -16.99 3.92
C GLY A 203 -11.49 -17.84 2.69
N ARG A 204 -12.47 -18.33 1.94
CA ARG A 204 -12.18 -18.99 0.65
C ARG A 204 -11.47 -18.00 -0.29
N VAL A 205 -10.36 -18.39 -0.88
CA VAL A 205 -9.61 -17.52 -1.79
C VAL A 205 -10.42 -17.26 -3.07
N VAL A 206 -10.45 -15.98 -3.47
CA VAL A 206 -11.06 -15.54 -4.73
C VAL A 206 -10.13 -14.50 -5.41
N ALA A 207 -10.24 -14.38 -6.71
CA ALA A 207 -9.55 -13.30 -7.42
C ALA A 207 -10.18 -11.94 -7.07
N GLY A 208 -9.37 -10.89 -7.06
CA GLY A 208 -9.89 -9.51 -7.04
C GLY A 208 -10.87 -9.30 -8.20
N GLY A 209 -11.94 -8.54 -7.98
CA GLY A 209 -13.00 -8.35 -8.96
C GLY A 209 -14.05 -9.48 -9.02
N THR A 210 -13.96 -10.53 -8.22
CA THR A 210 -15.02 -11.56 -8.16
C THR A 210 -16.26 -10.96 -7.51
N ILE A 211 -17.45 -11.17 -8.12
CA ILE A 211 -18.75 -10.86 -7.48
C ILE A 211 -18.96 -11.89 -6.36
N ILE A 212 -19.02 -11.44 -5.11
CA ILE A 212 -19.07 -12.30 -3.91
C ILE A 212 -20.41 -12.28 -3.20
N GLY A 213 -21.36 -11.54 -3.70
CA GLY A 213 -22.72 -11.47 -3.17
C GLY A 213 -23.37 -10.10 -3.35
N THR A 214 -24.33 -9.83 -2.50
CA THR A 214 -25.02 -8.54 -2.42
C THR A 214 -25.07 -8.08 -0.97
N VAL A 215 -25.18 -6.77 -0.77
CA VAL A 215 -25.46 -6.21 0.55
C VAL A 215 -26.77 -6.79 1.07
N SER A 216 -26.77 -7.33 2.29
CA SER A 216 -27.97 -7.90 2.89
C SER A 216 -29.04 -6.82 3.07
N ASN A 217 -30.33 -7.21 2.98
CA ASN A 217 -31.43 -6.24 3.11
C ASN A 217 -31.34 -5.42 4.40
N ARG A 218 -31.00 -6.07 5.52
CA ARG A 218 -30.82 -5.39 6.80
C ARG A 218 -29.72 -4.34 6.75
N MET A 219 -28.58 -4.64 6.11
CA MET A 219 -27.49 -3.67 5.99
C MET A 219 -27.84 -2.57 4.99
N ALA A 220 -28.51 -2.90 3.89
CA ALA A 220 -28.98 -1.90 2.93
C ALA A 220 -29.91 -0.86 3.61
N GLU A 221 -30.88 -1.32 4.39
CA GLU A 221 -31.75 -0.44 5.18
C GLU A 221 -30.95 0.40 6.19
N THR A 222 -30.02 -0.21 6.93
CA THR A 222 -29.20 0.48 7.93
C THR A 222 -28.33 1.58 7.31
N LEU A 223 -27.80 1.34 6.10
CA LEU A 223 -26.85 2.23 5.42
C LEU A 223 -27.54 3.19 4.42
N GLY A 224 -28.84 3.04 4.20
CA GLY A 224 -29.57 3.81 3.18
C GLY A 224 -29.16 3.47 1.75
N LEU A 225 -28.62 2.27 1.53
CA LEU A 225 -28.27 1.77 0.21
C LEU A 225 -29.50 1.13 -0.48
N PRO A 226 -29.53 1.12 -1.82
CA PRO A 226 -30.50 0.32 -2.55
C PRO A 226 -30.39 -1.17 -2.20
N PHE A 227 -31.50 -1.91 -2.34
CA PHE A 227 -31.46 -3.37 -2.28
C PHE A 227 -30.69 -3.94 -3.48
N ASN A 228 -30.09 -5.11 -3.28
CA ASN A 228 -29.33 -5.84 -4.30
C ASN A 228 -28.07 -5.12 -4.83
N VAL A 229 -27.47 -4.19 -4.04
CA VAL A 229 -26.13 -3.66 -4.37
C VAL A 229 -25.15 -4.81 -4.39
N GLN A 230 -24.49 -5.02 -5.54
CA GLN A 230 -23.49 -6.07 -5.70
C GLN A 230 -22.23 -5.74 -4.92
N VAL A 231 -21.67 -6.72 -4.23
CA VAL A 231 -20.40 -6.63 -3.52
C VAL A 231 -19.34 -7.39 -4.30
N ILE A 232 -18.27 -6.68 -4.61
CA ILE A 232 -17.14 -7.19 -5.38
C ILE A 232 -15.92 -7.36 -4.46
N ALA A 233 -15.26 -8.51 -4.54
CA ALA A 233 -13.99 -8.74 -3.85
C ALA A 233 -13.00 -7.64 -4.26
N GLY A 234 -12.60 -6.85 -3.29
CA GLY A 234 -11.68 -5.75 -3.49
C GLY A 234 -10.22 -6.17 -3.44
N GLY A 235 -9.40 -5.48 -2.66
CA GLY A 235 -8.01 -5.86 -2.52
C GLY A 235 -7.17 -4.97 -1.64
N HIS A 236 -5.89 -5.30 -1.63
CA HIS A 236 -4.86 -4.52 -0.96
C HIS A 236 -4.84 -3.08 -1.48
N ASP A 237 -4.72 -2.12 -0.58
CA ASP A 237 -4.82 -0.68 -0.87
C ASP A 237 -3.85 -0.23 -1.97
N GLN A 238 -2.59 -0.71 -1.97
CA GLN A 238 -1.62 -0.38 -3.00
C GLN A 238 -2.02 -0.91 -4.38
N CYS A 239 -2.69 -2.07 -4.45
CA CYS A 239 -3.20 -2.64 -5.69
C CYS A 239 -4.43 -1.86 -6.20
N CYS A 240 -5.33 -1.48 -5.29
CA CYS A 240 -6.47 -0.60 -5.62
C CYS A 240 -5.99 0.79 -6.05
N ASN A 241 -5.02 1.36 -5.34
CA ASN A 241 -4.37 2.62 -5.71
C ASN A 241 -3.71 2.52 -7.11
N ALA A 242 -3.05 1.40 -7.40
CA ALA A 242 -2.46 1.17 -8.72
C ALA A 242 -3.54 1.18 -9.82
N LEU A 243 -4.66 0.48 -9.61
CA LEU A 243 -5.79 0.49 -10.54
C LEU A 243 -6.36 1.90 -10.71
N GLY A 244 -6.63 2.62 -9.61
CA GLY A 244 -7.17 3.98 -9.63
C GLY A 244 -6.25 5.01 -10.25
N CYS A 245 -4.96 4.76 -10.29
CA CYS A 245 -3.96 5.55 -11.03
C CYS A 245 -3.83 5.13 -12.51
N GLY A 246 -4.55 4.13 -12.98
CA GLY A 246 -4.43 3.64 -14.36
C GLY A 246 -3.30 2.64 -14.56
N GLY A 247 -2.82 1.99 -13.51
CA GLY A 247 -1.92 0.84 -13.56
C GLY A 247 -2.66 -0.43 -14.03
N VAL A 248 -3.17 -0.39 -15.26
CA VAL A 248 -4.01 -1.45 -15.84
C VAL A 248 -3.26 -2.38 -16.79
N SER A 249 -1.98 -2.17 -16.98
CA SER A 249 -1.10 -2.97 -17.83
C SER A 249 0.34 -2.95 -17.34
N ALA A 250 1.09 -3.97 -17.73
CA ALA A 250 2.53 -4.01 -17.47
C ALA A 250 3.26 -2.81 -18.08
N GLY A 251 4.37 -2.40 -17.47
CA GLY A 251 5.22 -1.29 -17.92
C GLY A 251 4.87 0.06 -17.31
N ARG A 252 3.92 0.13 -16.38
CA ARG A 252 3.64 1.33 -15.58
C ARG A 252 3.94 1.04 -14.10
N ALA A 253 4.33 2.07 -13.37
CA ALA A 253 4.49 1.98 -11.93
C ALA A 253 3.77 3.14 -11.25
N VAL A 254 3.04 2.89 -10.19
CA VAL A 254 2.47 3.96 -9.37
C VAL A 254 3.51 4.39 -8.35
N TYR A 255 3.69 5.69 -8.21
CA TYR A 255 4.53 6.29 -7.18
C TYR A 255 3.62 7.00 -6.18
N GLY A 256 3.24 6.27 -5.13
CA GLY A 256 2.50 6.81 -3.99
C GLY A 256 3.41 7.63 -3.09
N MET A 257 3.11 8.92 -2.93
CA MET A 257 3.92 9.88 -2.17
C MET A 257 3.15 10.33 -0.93
N GLY A 258 3.38 9.64 0.18
CA GLY A 258 2.77 9.91 1.49
C GLY A 258 3.81 10.15 2.59
N SER A 259 3.47 9.78 3.82
CA SER A 259 4.44 9.70 4.92
C SER A 259 5.58 8.75 4.56
N PHE A 260 5.21 7.59 4.03
CA PHE A 260 6.10 6.69 3.28
C PHE A 260 5.80 6.84 1.80
N ASP A 261 6.84 6.88 0.99
CA ASP A 261 6.71 6.73 -0.45
C ASP A 261 6.70 5.22 -0.78
N CYS A 262 5.85 4.84 -1.75
CA CYS A 262 5.78 3.47 -2.25
C CYS A 262 5.77 3.48 -3.78
N ILE A 263 6.71 2.76 -4.40
CA ILE A 263 6.67 2.50 -5.84
C ILE A 263 6.07 1.11 -6.05
N THR A 264 4.98 1.06 -6.82
CA THR A 264 4.22 -0.16 -7.14
C THR A 264 4.29 -0.39 -8.66
N PRO A 265 5.32 -1.07 -9.16
CA PRO A 265 5.40 -1.47 -10.57
C PRO A 265 4.34 -2.53 -10.86
N VAL A 266 3.69 -2.39 -12.04
CA VAL A 266 2.71 -3.37 -12.54
C VAL A 266 3.37 -4.17 -13.66
N TYR A 267 3.35 -5.49 -13.56
CA TYR A 267 4.02 -6.38 -14.51
C TYR A 267 3.29 -7.72 -14.68
N LYS A 268 3.66 -8.48 -15.69
CA LYS A 268 3.25 -9.88 -15.86
C LYS A 268 4.06 -10.77 -14.93
N LYS A 269 3.60 -11.98 -14.65
CA LYS A 269 4.32 -12.92 -13.79
C LYS A 269 5.79 -12.99 -14.20
N PRO A 270 6.73 -12.74 -13.27
CA PRO A 270 8.14 -12.75 -13.59
C PRO A 270 8.62 -14.18 -13.88
N SER A 271 9.51 -14.33 -14.83
CA SER A 271 10.11 -15.63 -15.17
C SER A 271 11.20 -16.08 -14.20
N ASP A 272 11.82 -15.14 -13.49
CA ASP A 272 12.92 -15.37 -12.55
C ASP A 272 12.49 -15.00 -11.11
N VAL A 273 11.77 -15.91 -10.46
CA VAL A 273 11.33 -15.77 -9.07
C VAL A 273 12.52 -15.73 -8.11
N SER A 274 13.56 -16.54 -8.35
CA SER A 274 14.78 -16.55 -7.52
C SER A 274 15.54 -15.23 -7.64
N GLY A 275 15.62 -14.67 -8.85
CA GLY A 275 16.21 -13.35 -9.07
C GLY A 275 15.47 -12.25 -8.32
N MET A 276 14.14 -12.32 -8.21
CA MET A 276 13.36 -11.38 -7.42
C MET A 276 13.78 -11.44 -5.94
N LEU A 277 13.90 -12.65 -5.37
CA LEU A 277 14.37 -12.82 -3.98
C LEU A 277 15.77 -12.25 -3.78
N HIS A 278 16.72 -12.58 -4.67
CA HIS A 278 18.11 -12.10 -4.57
C HIS A 278 18.23 -10.57 -4.68
N LYS A 279 17.21 -9.92 -5.27
CA LYS A 279 17.10 -8.47 -5.35
C LYS A 279 16.19 -7.86 -4.26
N ASN A 280 15.75 -8.68 -3.28
CA ASN A 280 14.84 -8.29 -2.20
C ASN A 280 13.55 -7.62 -2.70
N LEU A 281 12.99 -8.21 -3.72
CA LEU A 281 11.70 -7.80 -4.30
C LEU A 281 10.66 -8.85 -3.93
N ASN A 282 9.47 -8.41 -3.56
CA ASN A 282 8.31 -9.28 -3.39
C ASN A 282 7.53 -9.41 -4.70
N ILE A 283 6.70 -10.45 -4.80
CA ILE A 283 5.76 -10.66 -5.90
C ILE A 283 4.36 -10.79 -5.32
N GLU A 284 3.47 -9.90 -5.71
CA GLU A 284 2.11 -9.83 -5.18
C GLU A 284 1.09 -9.89 -6.31
N HIS A 285 -0.07 -10.48 -6.06
CA HIS A 285 -1.19 -10.37 -6.99
C HIS A 285 -1.68 -8.92 -7.05
N HIS A 286 -1.88 -8.41 -8.26
CA HIS A 286 -2.69 -7.23 -8.49
C HIS A 286 -4.19 -7.56 -8.31
N VAL A 287 -5.07 -6.57 -8.11
CA VAL A 287 -6.53 -6.77 -8.12
C VAL A 287 -7.10 -7.10 -9.50
N LEU A 288 -6.34 -6.86 -10.55
CA LEU A 288 -6.67 -7.31 -11.90
C LEU A 288 -6.02 -8.66 -12.20
N PRO A 289 -6.70 -9.55 -12.95
CA PRO A 289 -6.16 -10.86 -13.30
C PRO A 289 -4.87 -10.74 -14.14
N ASP A 290 -3.99 -11.73 -14.03
CA ASP A 290 -2.75 -11.89 -14.79
C ASP A 290 -1.74 -10.73 -14.64
N LEU A 291 -1.95 -9.85 -13.68
CA LEU A 291 -1.02 -8.80 -13.30
C LEU A 291 -0.48 -9.02 -11.88
N PHE A 292 0.77 -8.63 -11.72
CA PHE A 292 1.51 -8.70 -10.47
C PHE A 292 2.13 -7.34 -10.15
N VAL A 293 2.46 -7.14 -8.90
CA VAL A 293 3.13 -5.94 -8.38
C VAL A 293 4.25 -6.31 -7.42
N SER A 294 5.16 -5.39 -7.20
CA SER A 294 6.08 -5.37 -6.05
C SER A 294 5.86 -4.08 -5.28
N PHE A 295 6.29 -4.06 -4.02
CA PHE A 295 6.22 -2.85 -3.20
C PHE A 295 7.62 -2.43 -2.79
N LEU A 296 8.08 -1.33 -3.37
CA LEU A 296 9.29 -0.64 -2.95
C LEU A 296 8.85 0.52 -2.06
N TYR A 297 9.22 0.55 -0.80
CA TYR A 297 8.80 1.62 0.12
C TYR A 297 9.96 2.17 0.94
N ASN A 298 9.87 3.44 1.29
CA ASN A 298 10.83 4.12 2.17
C ASN A 298 10.18 5.36 2.79
N GLN A 299 10.71 5.81 3.92
CA GLN A 299 10.37 7.12 4.47
C GLN A 299 10.76 8.23 3.49
N SER A 300 9.85 9.13 3.22
CA SER A 300 10.08 10.33 2.40
C SER A 300 9.31 11.52 2.95
N GLY A 301 7.99 11.50 2.93
CA GLY A 301 7.18 12.60 3.44
C GLY A 301 7.38 12.87 4.93
N LEU A 302 7.65 11.84 5.74
CA LEU A 302 8.02 12.02 7.15
C LEU A 302 9.33 12.81 7.31
N LEU A 303 10.32 12.58 6.43
CA LEU A 303 11.57 13.34 6.45
C LEU A 303 11.36 14.80 6.06
N VAL A 304 10.49 15.07 5.10
CA VAL A 304 10.09 16.43 4.73
C VAL A 304 9.36 17.12 5.90
N LYS A 305 8.47 16.37 6.59
CA LYS A 305 7.81 16.88 7.80
C LYS A 305 8.81 17.15 8.92
N TRP A 306 9.70 16.20 9.22
CA TRP A 306 10.78 16.37 10.20
C TRP A 306 11.64 17.59 9.88
N PHE A 307 12.02 17.76 8.61
CA PHE A 307 12.78 18.95 8.18
C PHE A 307 12.02 20.24 8.46
N ARG A 308 10.74 20.30 8.10
CA ARG A 308 9.89 21.49 8.37
C ARG A 308 9.85 21.79 9.86
N ASP A 309 9.57 20.80 10.68
CA ASP A 309 9.38 20.96 12.12
C ASP A 309 10.70 21.33 12.84
N THR A 310 11.84 20.89 12.29
CA THR A 310 13.17 21.12 12.90
C THR A 310 13.86 22.39 12.38
N PHE A 311 13.86 22.63 11.07
CA PHE A 311 14.63 23.69 10.43
C PHE A 311 13.79 24.85 9.89
N ALA A 312 12.49 24.73 9.87
CA ALA A 312 11.57 25.70 9.30
C ALA A 312 10.38 25.99 10.21
N ALA A 313 10.59 26.02 11.54
CA ALA A 313 9.55 26.31 12.52
C ALA A 313 8.85 27.64 12.18
N GLY A 314 7.51 27.62 12.13
CA GLY A 314 6.66 28.76 11.74
C GLY A 314 6.30 28.83 10.26
N VAL A 315 6.91 28.03 9.39
CA VAL A 315 6.48 27.88 8.00
C VAL A 315 5.33 26.87 7.94
N THR A 316 4.16 27.30 7.49
CA THR A 316 2.95 26.48 7.42
C THR A 316 2.70 25.89 6.04
N SER A 317 3.31 26.46 4.98
CA SER A 317 3.11 26.05 3.60
C SER A 317 4.31 25.28 3.06
N TYR A 318 4.06 24.07 2.54
CA TYR A 318 5.07 23.33 1.80
C TYR A 318 5.46 24.00 0.47
N ASP A 319 4.59 24.84 -0.11
CA ASP A 319 4.89 25.58 -1.33
C ASP A 319 5.97 26.65 -1.09
N GLU A 320 5.95 27.29 0.08
CA GLU A 320 6.99 28.21 0.50
C GLU A 320 8.33 27.48 0.61
N LEU A 321 8.37 26.34 1.31
CA LEU A 321 9.60 25.54 1.43
C LEU A 321 10.09 25.04 0.06
N ASN A 322 9.20 24.60 -0.80
CA ASN A 322 9.54 24.14 -2.15
C ASN A 322 10.15 25.26 -2.99
N SER A 323 9.70 26.51 -2.81
CA SER A 323 10.22 27.68 -3.54
C SER A 323 11.66 28.05 -3.15
N GLU A 324 12.13 27.63 -1.97
CA GLU A 324 13.50 27.86 -1.51
C GLU A 324 14.52 26.86 -2.08
N MET A 325 14.04 25.77 -2.67
CA MET A 325 14.93 24.77 -3.25
C MET A 325 15.67 25.33 -4.47
N PRO A 326 16.99 25.18 -4.55
CA PRO A 326 17.74 25.64 -5.73
C PRO A 326 17.34 24.87 -6.99
N ALA A 327 17.42 25.51 -8.15
CA ALA A 327 17.15 24.86 -9.44
C ALA A 327 18.20 23.75 -9.73
N ALA A 328 19.47 24.00 -9.39
CA ALA A 328 20.54 23.04 -9.54
C ALA A 328 20.43 21.87 -8.53
N PRO A 329 20.92 20.66 -8.85
CA PRO A 329 21.04 19.56 -7.89
C PRO A 329 21.79 19.97 -6.62
N ALA A 330 21.42 19.38 -5.47
CA ALA A 330 22.08 19.71 -4.21
C ALA A 330 23.54 19.24 -4.17
N ASN A 331 24.41 19.99 -3.52
CA ASN A 331 25.79 19.57 -3.23
C ASN A 331 25.90 18.68 -1.98
N LEU A 332 24.77 18.33 -1.39
CA LEU A 332 24.65 17.46 -0.23
C LEU A 332 24.24 16.04 -0.66
N LEU A 333 24.56 15.05 0.17
CA LEU A 333 24.02 13.72 0.06
C LEU A 333 23.32 13.36 1.37
N VAL A 334 22.15 12.71 1.28
CA VAL A 334 21.37 12.28 2.44
C VAL A 334 21.11 10.78 2.37
N LEU A 335 21.47 10.05 3.44
CA LEU A 335 20.96 8.71 3.67
C LEU A 335 19.61 8.82 4.39
N PRO A 336 18.50 8.37 3.78
CA PRO A 336 17.15 8.62 4.30
C PRO A 336 16.69 7.60 5.36
N HIS A 337 17.63 7.02 6.11
CA HIS A 337 17.37 5.94 7.06
C HIS A 337 17.22 6.46 8.49
N PHE A 338 16.28 7.41 8.70
CA PHE A 338 16.12 8.08 10.01
C PHE A 338 15.46 7.14 11.02
N ASP A 339 14.36 6.48 10.64
CA ASP A 339 13.63 5.53 11.50
C ASP A 339 13.35 4.18 10.78
N THR A 340 13.58 4.12 9.47
CA THR A 340 13.35 2.92 8.67
C THR A 340 14.68 2.43 8.13
N PRO A 341 15.24 1.35 8.70
CA PRO A 341 16.48 0.77 8.18
C PRO A 341 16.26 0.17 6.79
N PRO A 342 17.30 0.13 5.95
CA PRO A 342 17.26 -0.66 4.74
C PRO A 342 17.07 -2.14 5.11
N HIS A 343 16.35 -2.89 4.29
CA HIS A 343 15.95 -4.29 4.54
C HIS A 343 17.07 -5.25 4.97
N HIS A 344 18.34 -4.85 4.84
CA HIS A 344 19.50 -5.69 5.14
C HIS A 344 20.33 -5.26 6.35
N SER A 345 19.92 -4.22 7.05
CA SER A 345 20.72 -3.67 8.14
C SER A 345 19.83 -2.92 9.12
N PRO A 346 19.43 -3.57 10.20
CA PRO A 346 18.59 -2.98 11.22
C PRO A 346 19.27 -1.82 11.95
N GLU A 347 20.59 -1.70 11.85
CA GLU A 347 21.41 -0.73 12.57
C GLU A 347 21.76 0.42 11.64
N THR A 348 20.96 1.49 11.63
CA THR A 348 21.23 2.65 10.79
C THR A 348 20.60 3.91 11.36
N ALA A 349 21.12 5.06 10.93
CA ALA A 349 20.59 6.38 11.25
C ALA A 349 20.64 7.24 9.99
N GLY A 350 19.84 8.30 9.98
CA GLY A 350 19.89 9.30 8.92
C GLY A 350 21.22 10.07 8.91
N VAL A 351 21.75 10.35 7.72
CA VAL A 351 23.03 11.05 7.56
C VAL A 351 22.90 12.16 6.53
N ILE A 352 23.46 13.33 6.83
CA ILE A 352 23.61 14.44 5.88
C ILE A 352 25.11 14.72 5.71
N VAL A 353 25.62 14.58 4.49
CA VAL A 353 27.03 14.79 4.15
C VAL A 353 27.19 16.01 3.25
N GLY A 354 28.24 16.80 3.49
CA GLY A 354 28.59 17.93 2.64
C GLY A 354 28.14 19.29 3.16
N LEU A 355 27.61 19.39 4.39
CA LEU A 355 27.22 20.67 5.01
C LEU A 355 28.41 21.64 5.09
N ARG A 356 28.14 22.91 4.79
CA ARG A 356 29.05 24.03 4.90
C ARG A 356 28.38 25.18 5.67
N THR A 357 29.13 26.17 6.10
CA THR A 357 28.63 27.31 6.87
C THR A 357 27.67 28.21 6.08
N ASP A 358 27.70 28.15 4.76
CA ASP A 358 26.84 28.88 3.83
C ASP A 358 25.68 28.06 3.29
N THR A 359 25.54 26.75 3.68
CA THR A 359 24.44 25.87 3.27
C THR A 359 23.10 26.43 3.73
N LYS A 360 22.18 26.57 2.80
CA LYS A 360 20.83 27.10 3.06
C LYS A 360 19.84 25.93 3.29
N ARG A 361 18.78 26.19 4.05
CA ARG A 361 17.78 25.18 4.37
C ARG A 361 17.09 24.58 3.12
N GLY A 362 16.87 25.35 2.05
CA GLY A 362 16.33 24.85 0.79
C GLY A 362 17.23 23.82 0.10
N GLU A 363 18.56 23.91 0.28
CA GLU A 363 19.50 22.88 -0.24
C GLU A 363 19.39 21.59 0.57
N ILE A 364 19.18 21.69 1.90
CA ILE A 364 18.98 20.52 2.77
C ILE A 364 17.66 19.83 2.40
N LEU A 365 16.57 20.59 2.24
CA LEU A 365 15.28 20.03 1.84
C LEU A 365 15.38 19.30 0.50
N LYS A 366 16.05 19.92 -0.47
CA LYS A 366 16.26 19.29 -1.78
C LYS A 366 17.06 18.00 -1.67
N ALA A 367 18.15 18.01 -0.89
CA ALA A 367 18.98 16.83 -0.67
C ALA A 367 18.23 15.69 0.03
N ILE A 368 17.27 15.99 0.92
CA ILE A 368 16.38 15.00 1.54
C ILE A 368 15.52 14.33 0.47
N ILE A 369 14.89 15.10 -0.43
CA ILE A 369 14.07 14.57 -1.52
C ILE A 369 14.93 13.75 -2.49
N GLU A 370 16.12 14.24 -2.84
CA GLU A 370 17.08 13.53 -3.70
C GLU A 370 17.53 12.22 -3.08
N GLY A 371 17.93 12.22 -1.80
CA GLY A 371 18.38 11.03 -1.07
C GLY A 371 17.29 9.97 -0.93
N ALA A 372 16.07 10.39 -0.59
CA ALA A 372 14.92 9.50 -0.53
C ALA A 372 14.61 8.88 -1.91
N THR A 373 14.82 9.64 -2.99
CA THR A 373 14.63 9.13 -4.36
C THR A 373 15.76 8.20 -4.78
N PHE A 374 17.02 8.47 -4.43
CA PHE A 374 18.17 7.59 -4.72
C PHE A 374 17.99 6.19 -4.14
N TYR A 375 17.37 6.07 -2.97
CA TYR A 375 17.06 4.77 -2.38
C TYR A 375 16.22 3.89 -3.32
N PHE A 376 15.25 4.48 -4.03
CA PHE A 376 14.40 3.72 -4.97
C PHE A 376 15.09 3.37 -6.30
N VAL A 377 16.14 4.09 -6.67
CA VAL A 377 16.83 3.85 -7.95
C VAL A 377 17.36 2.42 -8.03
N GLU A 378 17.92 1.87 -6.95
CA GLU A 378 18.41 0.48 -6.92
C GLU A 378 17.30 -0.55 -7.15
N GLY A 379 16.14 -0.35 -6.50
CA GLY A 379 14.98 -1.22 -6.68
C GLY A 379 14.45 -1.20 -8.12
N VAL A 380 14.34 0.00 -8.71
CA VAL A 380 13.91 0.18 -10.11
C VAL A 380 14.93 -0.43 -11.09
N GLN A 381 16.22 -0.28 -10.84
CA GLN A 381 17.27 -0.91 -11.65
C GLN A 381 17.26 -2.44 -11.51
N SER A 382 17.00 -2.96 -10.31
CA SER A 382 16.85 -4.38 -10.05
C SER A 382 15.66 -4.98 -10.81
N LEU A 383 14.51 -4.32 -10.81
CA LEU A 383 13.35 -4.72 -11.61
C LEU A 383 13.68 -4.75 -13.10
N ARG A 384 14.32 -3.70 -13.62
CA ARG A 384 14.75 -3.63 -15.03
C ARG A 384 15.70 -4.78 -15.39
N ALA A 385 16.66 -5.10 -14.53
CA ALA A 385 17.59 -6.22 -14.75
C ALA A 385 16.87 -7.58 -14.82
N LEU A 386 15.68 -7.69 -14.24
CA LEU A 386 14.81 -8.87 -14.29
C LEU A 386 13.75 -8.79 -15.41
N GLY A 387 13.88 -7.83 -16.33
CA GLY A 387 12.96 -7.63 -17.46
C GLY A 387 11.64 -6.95 -17.10
N ILE A 388 11.55 -6.33 -15.93
CA ILE A 388 10.39 -5.55 -15.49
C ILE A 388 10.68 -4.06 -15.68
N ASP A 389 10.37 -3.56 -16.88
CA ASP A 389 10.59 -2.17 -17.23
C ASP A 389 9.44 -1.27 -16.78
N THR A 390 9.79 -0.03 -16.42
CA THR A 390 8.85 1.05 -16.12
C THR A 390 9.01 2.16 -17.15
N ALA A 391 8.02 2.35 -18.00
CA ALA A 391 8.02 3.38 -19.04
C ALA A 391 7.62 4.76 -18.50
N ALA A 392 6.77 4.80 -17.47
CA ALA A 392 6.36 6.02 -16.80
C ALA A 392 5.94 5.72 -15.34
N PHE A 393 6.20 6.66 -14.44
CA PHE A 393 5.60 6.67 -13.11
C PHE A 393 4.29 7.46 -13.13
N ILE A 394 3.32 7.01 -12.33
CA ILE A 394 2.07 7.72 -12.10
C ILE A 394 2.06 8.17 -10.64
N ALA A 395 2.11 9.47 -10.42
CA ALA A 395 2.19 10.06 -9.08
C ALA A 395 0.84 10.06 -8.37
N SER A 396 0.82 9.66 -7.10
CA SER A 396 -0.36 9.77 -6.23
C SER A 396 0.03 10.25 -4.84
N GLY A 397 -0.97 10.63 -4.02
CA GLY A 397 -0.73 11.07 -2.65
C GLY A 397 -0.35 12.55 -2.51
N GLY A 398 -0.12 12.97 -1.26
CA GLY A 398 0.12 14.36 -0.91
C GLY A 398 1.36 14.97 -1.55
N GLY A 399 2.46 14.20 -1.67
CA GLY A 399 3.72 14.64 -2.29
C GLY A 399 3.62 14.90 -3.80
N ALA A 400 2.62 14.32 -4.47
CA ALA A 400 2.36 14.56 -5.88
C ALA A 400 1.91 15.99 -6.21
N LYS A 401 1.54 16.79 -5.20
CA LYS A 401 1.19 18.20 -5.38
C LYS A 401 2.39 19.08 -5.69
N SER A 402 3.62 18.68 -5.33
CA SER A 402 4.83 19.46 -5.54
C SER A 402 5.40 19.27 -6.94
N ASP A 403 5.25 20.27 -7.82
CA ASP A 403 5.85 20.28 -9.15
C ASP A 403 7.38 20.11 -9.08
N HIS A 404 8.03 20.81 -8.14
CA HIS A 404 9.48 20.70 -7.93
C HIS A 404 9.87 19.27 -7.51
N GLY A 405 9.12 18.67 -6.57
CA GLY A 405 9.36 17.32 -6.11
C GLY A 405 9.19 16.27 -7.22
N LEU A 406 8.20 16.42 -8.09
CA LEU A 406 7.98 15.53 -9.23
C LEU A 406 9.08 15.68 -10.28
N GLN A 407 9.52 16.91 -10.60
CA GLN A 407 10.61 17.15 -11.54
C GLN A 407 11.94 16.58 -11.06
N ILE A 408 12.29 16.77 -9.77
CA ILE A 408 13.50 16.17 -9.18
C ILE A 408 13.50 14.65 -9.36
N ARG A 409 12.39 14.00 -9.06
CA ARG A 409 12.24 12.54 -9.19
C ARG A 409 12.33 12.08 -10.64
N ALA A 410 11.66 12.78 -11.57
CA ALA A 410 11.77 12.48 -12.99
C ALA A 410 13.22 12.57 -13.47
N ASP A 411 13.94 13.62 -13.08
CA ASP A 411 15.34 13.84 -13.43
C ASP A 411 16.24 12.74 -12.85
N ILE A 412 16.01 12.31 -11.60
CA ILE A 412 16.81 11.25 -10.94
C ILE A 412 16.57 9.89 -11.62
N PHE A 413 15.33 9.50 -11.87
CA PHE A 413 15.03 8.21 -12.50
C PHE A 413 15.34 8.18 -13.99
N GLY A 414 15.33 9.34 -14.68
CA GLY A 414 15.37 9.41 -16.15
C GLY A 414 14.10 8.80 -16.78
N ILE A 415 12.99 8.84 -16.07
CA ILE A 415 11.69 8.27 -16.43
C ILE A 415 10.63 9.36 -16.22
N PRO A 416 9.71 9.57 -17.19
CA PRO A 416 8.65 10.55 -17.03
C PRO A 416 7.72 10.21 -15.87
N ILE A 417 7.23 11.27 -15.19
CA ILE A 417 6.24 11.15 -14.12
C ILE A 417 4.95 11.87 -14.55
N VAL A 418 3.85 11.14 -14.55
CA VAL A 418 2.52 11.64 -14.85
C VAL A 418 1.77 11.90 -13.55
N ARG A 419 1.26 13.12 -13.38
CA ARG A 419 0.33 13.44 -12.30
C ARG A 419 -1.10 13.35 -12.83
N PRO A 420 -1.95 12.46 -12.28
CA PRO A 420 -3.37 12.46 -12.60
C PRO A 420 -4.12 13.56 -11.82
N ARG A 421 -5.31 13.94 -12.28
CA ARG A 421 -6.18 14.90 -11.56
C ARG A 421 -6.80 14.34 -10.28
N ILE A 422 -6.70 13.06 -10.05
CA ILE A 422 -7.39 12.34 -8.96
C ILE A 422 -6.47 12.29 -7.74
N THR A 423 -7.04 12.61 -6.57
CA THR A 423 -6.32 12.60 -5.29
C THR A 423 -6.58 11.35 -4.45
N GLU A 424 -7.70 10.64 -4.67
CA GLU A 424 -8.14 9.48 -3.88
C GLU A 424 -8.16 8.21 -4.75
N ALA A 425 -6.98 7.79 -5.18
CA ALA A 425 -6.86 6.70 -6.16
C ALA A 425 -7.27 5.33 -5.60
N GLY A 426 -7.11 5.06 -4.29
CA GLY A 426 -7.61 3.83 -3.65
C GLY A 426 -9.11 3.68 -3.77
N LEU A 427 -9.86 4.74 -3.41
CA LEU A 427 -11.33 4.79 -3.59
C LEU A 427 -11.75 4.58 -5.03
N LEU A 428 -11.08 5.29 -5.93
CA LEU A 428 -11.39 5.23 -7.35
C LEU A 428 -11.11 3.83 -7.91
N GLY A 429 -9.98 3.22 -7.54
CA GLY A 429 -9.63 1.87 -7.96
C GLY A 429 -10.66 0.83 -7.51
N ALA A 430 -11.13 0.93 -6.27
CA ALA A 430 -12.21 0.08 -5.78
C ALA A 430 -13.51 0.28 -6.59
N ALA A 431 -13.92 1.53 -6.85
CA ALA A 431 -15.09 1.80 -7.69
C ALA A 431 -14.92 1.33 -9.14
N MET A 432 -13.73 1.52 -9.74
CA MET A 432 -13.42 0.99 -11.06
C MET A 432 -13.51 -0.54 -11.11
N LEU A 433 -12.98 -1.22 -10.09
CA LEU A 433 -13.05 -2.67 -9.98
C LEU A 433 -14.50 -3.15 -9.93
N ALA A 434 -15.36 -2.46 -9.14
CA ALA A 434 -16.80 -2.74 -9.09
C ALA A 434 -17.46 -2.61 -10.48
N GLY A 435 -17.15 -1.55 -11.22
CA GLY A 435 -17.69 -1.32 -12.56
C GLY A 435 -17.20 -2.30 -13.62
N ILE A 436 -15.93 -2.73 -13.56
CA ILE A 436 -15.36 -3.74 -14.46
C ILE A 436 -16.05 -5.09 -14.21
N SER A 437 -16.19 -5.48 -12.95
CA SER A 437 -16.72 -6.79 -12.56
C SER A 437 -18.21 -6.96 -12.85
N THR A 438 -18.96 -5.85 -12.82
CA THR A 438 -20.40 -5.85 -13.13
C THR A 438 -20.71 -5.62 -14.62
N GLY A 439 -19.67 -5.52 -15.47
CA GLY A 439 -19.82 -5.31 -16.91
C GLY A 439 -20.25 -3.89 -17.30
N VAL A 440 -20.22 -2.94 -16.37
CA VAL A 440 -20.41 -1.51 -16.66
C VAL A 440 -19.31 -1.02 -17.59
N PHE A 441 -18.07 -1.46 -17.36
CA PHE A 441 -16.93 -1.26 -18.25
C PHE A 441 -16.51 -2.59 -18.86
N ARG A 442 -16.18 -2.58 -20.13
CA ARG A 442 -15.76 -3.77 -20.88
C ARG A 442 -14.46 -4.38 -20.35
N ASN A 443 -13.58 -3.52 -19.84
CA ASN A 443 -12.28 -3.90 -19.29
C ASN A 443 -11.65 -2.73 -18.49
N ALA A 444 -10.52 -3.01 -17.86
CA ALA A 444 -9.80 -2.04 -17.04
C ALA A 444 -9.26 -0.84 -17.85
N ALA A 445 -8.89 -1.03 -19.11
CA ALA A 445 -8.39 0.06 -19.95
C ALA A 445 -9.50 1.08 -20.27
N GLU A 446 -10.73 0.62 -20.54
CA GLU A 446 -11.88 1.50 -20.72
C GLU A 446 -12.19 2.27 -19.43
N ALA A 447 -12.27 1.58 -18.28
CA ALA A 447 -12.46 2.24 -16.99
C ALA A 447 -11.38 3.31 -16.75
N ALA A 448 -10.10 2.98 -16.95
CA ALA A 448 -9.01 3.92 -16.78
C ALA A 448 -9.14 5.13 -17.72
N SER A 449 -9.53 4.94 -18.98
CA SER A 449 -9.67 6.04 -19.94
C SER A 449 -10.77 7.04 -19.55
N LEU A 450 -11.81 6.58 -18.83
CA LEU A 450 -12.91 7.42 -18.37
C LEU A 450 -12.59 8.14 -17.05
N PHE A 451 -11.90 7.45 -16.15
CA PHE A 451 -11.71 7.89 -14.77
C PHE A 451 -10.36 8.56 -14.52
N VAL A 452 -9.29 8.08 -15.18
CA VAL A 452 -7.93 8.57 -14.94
C VAL A 452 -7.59 9.63 -15.98
N ARG A 453 -7.74 10.89 -15.61
CA ARG A 453 -7.38 12.03 -16.45
C ARG A 453 -6.01 12.54 -16.05
N GLU A 454 -5.10 12.67 -17.00
CA GLU A 454 -3.80 13.29 -16.78
C GLU A 454 -3.98 14.79 -16.52
N ASP A 455 -3.28 15.31 -15.51
CA ASP A 455 -3.16 16.73 -15.23
C ASP A 455 -1.89 17.28 -15.89
N ARG A 456 -0.75 16.67 -15.59
CA ARG A 456 0.56 17.09 -16.09
C ARG A 456 1.55 15.94 -16.15
N MET A 457 2.40 15.98 -17.17
CA MET A 457 3.57 15.12 -17.31
C MET A 457 4.85 15.92 -17.03
N PHE A 458 5.77 15.31 -16.28
CA PHE A 458 7.10 15.82 -15.94
C PHE A 458 8.12 14.97 -16.68
N GLU A 459 8.63 15.51 -17.80
CA GLU A 459 9.67 14.87 -18.58
C GLU A 459 11.03 15.04 -17.87
N PRO A 460 11.90 14.02 -17.85
CA PRO A 460 13.22 14.11 -17.26
C PRO A 460 14.13 15.04 -18.08
N ASP A 461 14.85 15.94 -17.42
CA ASP A 461 16.00 16.63 -18.01
C ASP A 461 17.19 15.67 -18.04
N MET A 462 17.55 15.19 -19.24
CA MET A 462 18.61 14.20 -19.41
C MET A 462 20.02 14.71 -19.07
N ASN A 463 20.23 16.02 -19.01
CA ASN A 463 21.50 16.59 -18.51
C ASN A 463 21.57 16.47 -17.00
N ARG A 464 20.46 16.79 -16.30
CA ARG A 464 20.34 16.58 -14.85
C ARG A 464 20.36 15.11 -14.52
N HIS A 465 19.73 14.26 -15.32
CA HIS A 465 19.76 12.81 -15.12
C HIS A 465 21.20 12.27 -15.08
N ARG A 466 22.04 12.65 -16.05
CA ARG A 466 23.47 12.25 -16.05
C ARG A 466 24.21 12.71 -14.80
N PHE A 467 23.99 13.92 -14.38
CA PHE A 467 24.56 14.44 -13.13
C PHE A 467 24.09 13.61 -11.91
N TYR A 468 22.79 13.29 -11.84
CA TYR A 468 22.25 12.47 -10.76
C TYR A 468 22.74 11.02 -10.78
N GLN A 469 23.03 10.46 -11.94
CA GLN A 469 23.69 9.14 -12.04
C GLN A 469 25.08 9.15 -11.39
N GLU A 470 25.88 10.18 -11.63
CA GLU A 470 27.20 10.34 -10.97
C GLU A 470 27.05 10.49 -9.46
N ARG A 471 26.06 11.26 -9.02
CA ARG A 471 25.75 11.45 -7.59
C ARG A 471 25.25 10.16 -6.93
N HIS A 472 24.47 9.37 -7.62
CA HIS A 472 23.98 8.08 -7.12
C HIS A 472 25.15 7.10 -6.86
N VAL A 473 26.18 7.08 -7.69
CA VAL A 473 27.39 6.28 -7.44
C VAL A 473 28.06 6.68 -6.10
N LEU A 474 28.11 7.96 -5.78
CA LEU A 474 28.62 8.43 -4.49
C LEU A 474 27.67 8.08 -3.33
N TYR A 475 26.34 8.20 -3.55
CA TYR A 475 25.33 7.81 -2.56
C TYR A 475 25.45 6.34 -2.16
N GLN A 476 25.66 5.43 -3.12
CA GLN A 476 25.82 3.99 -2.87
C GLN A 476 27.04 3.66 -1.99
N GLN A 477 28.06 4.50 -1.99
CA GLN A 477 29.26 4.31 -1.15
C GLN A 477 29.03 4.75 0.31
N LEU A 478 28.06 5.61 0.60
CA LEU A 478 27.89 6.19 1.94
C LEU A 478 27.54 5.15 2.99
N TYR A 479 26.53 4.31 2.73
CA TYR A 479 26.09 3.34 3.72
C TYR A 479 27.18 2.32 4.08
N PRO A 480 27.86 1.64 3.12
CA PRO A 480 28.94 0.71 3.43
C PRO A 480 30.07 1.34 4.24
N VAL A 481 30.45 2.58 3.94
CA VAL A 481 31.54 3.28 4.62
C VAL A 481 31.11 3.71 6.05
N LEU A 482 29.87 4.14 6.24
CA LEU A 482 29.38 4.67 7.50
C LEU A 482 28.80 3.60 8.42
N LYS A 483 28.43 2.43 7.91
CA LYS A 483 27.82 1.35 8.69
C LYS A 483 28.58 1.01 9.98
N PRO A 484 29.93 0.89 10.01
CA PRO A 484 30.66 0.62 11.26
C PRO A 484 30.50 1.70 12.33
N VAL A 485 30.24 2.95 11.91
CA VAL A 485 30.00 4.07 12.83
C VAL A 485 28.54 4.07 13.29
N LEU A 486 27.60 3.95 12.35
CA LEU A 486 26.15 3.98 12.62
C LEU A 486 25.70 2.86 13.55
N LYS A 487 26.38 1.70 13.49
CA LYS A 487 26.14 0.55 14.38
C LYS A 487 26.34 0.85 15.86
N ASN A 488 27.08 1.88 16.21
CA ASN A 488 27.46 2.24 17.57
C ASN A 488 26.76 3.52 18.08
N LEU A 489 25.84 4.08 17.30
CA LEU A 489 24.97 5.20 17.67
C LEU A 489 23.61 4.72 18.14
#